data_08fa30e67165c335bd864811f981206f
#
_entry.id   08fa30e67165c335bd864811f981206f
#
_cell.length_a   1.000
_cell.length_b   1.000
_cell.length_c   1.000
_cell.angle_alpha   90.00
_cell.angle_beta   90.00
_cell.angle_gamma   90.00
#
_symmetry.space_group_name_H-M   'P 1'
#
loop_
_entity.id
_entity.type
_entity.pdbx_description
1 polymer ?
#
loop_
_entity_poly.entity_id
_entity_poly.type
_entity_poly.pdbx_seq_one_letter_code
_entity_poly.pdbx_strand_id
1 'polypeptide(L)'
;MRILIAMLLLLATSVVLAASAQAAFDRSHGGWNRLLGAHVQWNAAGTATAVDYAGFSRDRQALGDYLKSAASVGTAEFRRWPQAEREAFLINAYNAATVELVLTRYPDLQSIKQIGGLFGSPWKQQFVQLLGSQRSLDNIEHDLLRGAADYADPRIHFAVNCAAVGCPALRPEAYLGVRLRAQLDDQTRRFLRDRSRNHYHRRGGLQVSRIFDWYASDFDAHAGGVNGFLARYPAELRLDRMTAQQLRAGTVPVTFTAYDWRLNGRRP
;
A
#
# COMPACT_ATOMS: atom_id res chain seq x y z
N MET A 1 48.70 -70.30 -19.02
CA MET A 1 48.74 -69.02 -18.29
C MET A 1 47.69 -68.13 -18.89
N ARG A 2 46.46 -68.11 -18.26
CA ARG A 2 45.26 -67.40 -18.75
C ARG A 2 45.16 -66.14 -17.92
N ILE A 3 45.23 -64.99 -18.56
CA ILE A 3 45.07 -63.67 -17.95
C ILE A 3 43.56 -63.32 -18.06
N LEU A 4 42.86 -63.23 -16.91
CA LEU A 4 41.48 -62.66 -16.81
C LEU A 4 41.61 -61.16 -16.72
N ILE A 5 41.08 -60.48 -17.70
CA ILE A 5 40.84 -58.99 -17.67
C ILE A 5 39.46 -58.78 -17.08
N ALA A 6 39.41 -58.26 -15.85
CA ALA A 6 38.18 -57.81 -15.24
C ALA A 6 37.85 -56.37 -15.71
N MET A 7 36.74 -56.23 -16.43
CA MET A 7 36.21 -54.94 -16.93
C MET A 7 35.27 -54.38 -15.88
N LEU A 8 35.70 -53.35 -15.13
CA LEU A 8 34.88 -52.61 -14.20
C LEU A 8 33.99 -51.61 -14.99
N LEU A 9 32.73 -51.90 -15.07
CA LEU A 9 31.70 -50.92 -15.55
C LEU A 9 31.35 -49.94 -14.42
N LEU A 10 31.83 -48.71 -14.50
CA LEU A 10 31.39 -47.61 -13.68
C LEU A 10 30.02 -47.10 -14.23
N LEU A 11 28.96 -47.45 -13.57
CA LEU A 11 27.63 -46.81 -13.78
C LEU A 11 27.64 -45.43 -13.11
N ALA A 12 27.83 -44.38 -13.90
CA ALA A 12 27.62 -43.02 -13.47
C ALA A 12 26.08 -42.73 -13.44
N THR A 13 25.48 -42.82 -12.26
CA THR A 13 24.10 -42.37 -12.06
C THR A 13 24.06 -40.85 -12.01
N SER A 14 23.68 -40.23 -13.12
CA SER A 14 23.37 -38.80 -13.21
C SER A 14 22.12 -38.49 -12.40
N VAL A 15 22.26 -37.99 -11.19
CA VAL A 15 21.14 -37.42 -10.43
C VAL A 15 20.77 -36.10 -11.09
N VAL A 16 19.73 -36.10 -11.93
CA VAL A 16 19.10 -34.90 -12.44
C VAL A 16 18.31 -34.30 -11.29
N LEU A 17 18.86 -33.31 -10.60
CA LEU A 17 18.10 -32.45 -9.72
C LEU A 17 17.10 -31.68 -10.60
N ALA A 18 15.85 -32.12 -10.63
CA ALA A 18 14.76 -31.34 -11.14
C ALA A 18 14.59 -30.13 -10.19
N ALA A 19 15.17 -28.98 -10.57
CA ALA A 19 14.83 -27.72 -9.95
C ALA A 19 13.32 -27.53 -10.18
N SER A 20 12.52 -27.65 -9.12
CA SER A 20 11.11 -27.31 -9.16
C SER A 20 11.01 -25.87 -9.63
N ALA A 21 10.52 -25.64 -10.84
CA ALA A 21 10.24 -24.32 -11.35
C ALA A 21 9.25 -23.67 -10.37
N GLN A 22 9.74 -22.75 -9.56
CA GLN A 22 8.88 -21.98 -8.66
C GLN A 22 7.86 -21.23 -9.52
N ALA A 23 6.57 -21.43 -9.25
CA ALA A 23 5.52 -20.78 -10.02
C ALA A 23 5.75 -19.26 -9.98
N ALA A 24 5.67 -18.61 -11.15
CA ALA A 24 5.80 -17.16 -11.25
C ALA A 24 4.75 -16.47 -10.37
N PHE A 25 5.11 -15.33 -9.81
CA PHE A 25 4.20 -14.55 -8.98
C PHE A 25 2.93 -14.16 -9.75
N ASP A 26 1.76 -14.38 -9.12
CA ASP A 26 0.47 -13.97 -9.69
C ASP A 26 0.30 -12.45 -9.61
N ARG A 27 0.62 -11.76 -10.71
CA ARG A 27 0.49 -10.29 -10.83
C ARG A 27 -0.94 -9.78 -10.87
N SER A 28 -1.95 -10.68 -10.90
CA SER A 28 -3.35 -10.32 -10.64
C SER A 28 -3.64 -10.15 -9.15
N HIS A 29 -2.68 -10.51 -8.28
CA HIS A 29 -2.82 -10.47 -6.82
C HIS A 29 -4.07 -11.21 -6.32
N GLY A 30 -4.48 -12.30 -6.98
CA GLY A 30 -5.75 -12.98 -6.74
C GLY A 30 -5.98 -13.42 -5.30
N GLY A 31 -4.92 -13.89 -4.60
CA GLY A 31 -4.97 -14.23 -3.17
C GLY A 31 -5.32 -13.01 -2.30
N TRP A 32 -4.60 -11.92 -2.47
CA TRP A 32 -4.84 -10.66 -1.75
C TRP A 32 -6.20 -10.05 -2.09
N ASN A 33 -6.56 -10.04 -3.36
CA ASN A 33 -7.85 -9.51 -3.84
C ASN A 33 -9.05 -10.23 -3.18
N ARG A 34 -9.00 -11.56 -3.03
CA ARG A 34 -10.05 -12.32 -2.33
C ARG A 34 -10.15 -11.93 -0.85
N LEU A 35 -9.03 -11.78 -0.15
CA LEU A 35 -9.01 -11.36 1.25
C LEU A 35 -9.57 -9.95 1.43
N LEU A 36 -9.20 -9.02 0.56
CA LEU A 36 -9.74 -7.65 0.58
C LEU A 36 -11.25 -7.65 0.36
N GLY A 37 -11.74 -8.39 -0.65
CA GLY A 37 -13.16 -8.49 -0.93
C GLY A 37 -13.98 -9.12 0.20
N ALA A 38 -13.38 -10.04 0.97
CA ALA A 38 -14.05 -10.69 2.11
C ALA A 38 -14.07 -9.80 3.38
N HIS A 39 -13.00 -9.05 3.63
CA HIS A 39 -12.77 -8.43 4.94
C HIS A 39 -12.71 -6.90 4.95
N VAL A 40 -12.85 -6.25 3.79
CA VAL A 40 -12.84 -4.78 3.70
C VAL A 40 -14.14 -4.28 3.07
N GLN A 41 -14.78 -3.30 3.71
CA GLN A 41 -16.06 -2.79 3.25
C GLN A 41 -16.09 -1.27 3.23
N TRP A 42 -16.55 -0.70 2.11
CA TRP A 42 -16.83 0.73 2.02
C TRP A 42 -17.94 1.15 2.99
N ASN A 43 -17.80 2.34 3.56
CA ASN A 43 -18.94 3.01 4.20
C ASN A 43 -19.99 3.40 3.15
N ALA A 44 -21.19 3.76 3.60
CA ALA A 44 -22.30 4.15 2.70
C ALA A 44 -21.95 5.32 1.76
N ALA A 45 -21.04 6.21 2.17
CA ALA A 45 -20.59 7.33 1.35
C ALA A 45 -19.50 6.94 0.33
N GLY A 46 -18.92 5.75 0.42
CA GLY A 46 -17.82 5.29 -0.43
C GLY A 46 -16.52 6.08 -0.27
N THR A 47 -16.30 6.71 0.90
CA THR A 47 -15.15 7.59 1.15
C THR A 47 -14.13 7.03 2.13
N ALA A 48 -14.52 6.05 2.93
CA ALA A 48 -13.68 5.34 3.88
C ALA A 48 -14.08 3.88 3.95
N THR A 49 -13.18 3.02 4.44
CA THR A 49 -13.46 1.59 4.64
C THR A 49 -13.30 1.20 6.10
N ALA A 50 -14.05 0.18 6.50
CA ALA A 50 -13.85 -0.54 7.75
C ALA A 50 -13.22 -1.91 7.45
N VAL A 51 -12.20 -2.28 8.23
CA VAL A 51 -11.46 -3.54 8.08
C VAL A 51 -11.93 -4.55 9.12
N ASP A 52 -12.33 -5.74 8.68
CA ASP A 52 -12.64 -6.88 9.55
C ASP A 52 -11.35 -7.62 9.94
N TYR A 53 -10.65 -7.11 10.94
CA TYR A 53 -9.42 -7.76 11.44
C TYR A 53 -9.68 -9.14 12.07
N ALA A 54 -10.87 -9.37 12.62
CA ALA A 54 -11.25 -10.70 13.09
C ALA A 54 -11.36 -11.69 11.92
N GLY A 55 -11.93 -11.26 10.78
CA GLY A 55 -11.97 -12.02 9.55
C GLY A 55 -10.57 -12.31 9.01
N PHE A 56 -9.73 -11.30 8.90
CA PHE A 56 -8.32 -11.49 8.52
C PHE A 56 -7.57 -12.43 9.46
N SER A 57 -7.86 -12.39 10.77
CA SER A 57 -7.26 -13.31 11.75
C SER A 57 -7.66 -14.76 11.51
N ARG A 58 -8.91 -15.01 11.12
CA ARG A 58 -9.37 -16.36 10.73
C ARG A 58 -8.69 -16.86 9.46
N ASP A 59 -8.48 -15.96 8.50
CA ASP A 59 -7.86 -16.26 7.19
C ASP A 59 -6.36 -15.91 7.15
N ARG A 60 -5.70 -15.81 8.33
CA ARG A 60 -4.29 -15.39 8.43
C ARG A 60 -3.32 -16.28 7.64
N GLN A 61 -3.64 -17.58 7.51
CA GLN A 61 -2.87 -18.50 6.68
C GLN A 61 -2.85 -18.03 5.21
N ALA A 62 -4.00 -17.65 4.65
CA ALA A 62 -4.09 -17.17 3.28
C ALA A 62 -3.35 -15.83 3.08
N LEU A 63 -3.36 -14.93 4.08
CA LEU A 63 -2.55 -13.72 4.08
C LEU A 63 -1.05 -14.06 4.09
N GLY A 64 -0.64 -15.00 4.95
CA GLY A 64 0.74 -15.48 5.01
C GLY A 64 1.21 -16.11 3.68
N ASP A 65 0.35 -16.87 3.01
CA ASP A 65 0.66 -17.48 1.71
C ASP A 65 0.83 -16.41 0.61
N TYR A 66 0.00 -15.36 0.61
CA TYR A 66 0.20 -14.21 -0.28
C TYR A 66 1.53 -13.50 0.00
N LEU A 67 1.84 -13.20 1.27
CA LEU A 67 3.10 -12.55 1.66
C LEU A 67 4.33 -13.40 1.31
N LYS A 68 4.26 -14.72 1.49
CA LYS A 68 5.32 -15.66 1.06
C LYS A 68 5.50 -15.64 -0.45
N SER A 69 4.40 -15.63 -1.20
CA SER A 69 4.45 -15.52 -2.66
C SER A 69 5.08 -14.20 -3.10
N ALA A 70 4.73 -13.07 -2.47
CA ALA A 70 5.37 -11.78 -2.73
C ALA A 70 6.86 -11.78 -2.36
N ALA A 71 7.24 -12.44 -1.25
CA ALA A 71 8.62 -12.58 -0.81
C ALA A 71 9.49 -13.37 -1.81
N SER A 72 8.90 -14.27 -2.60
CA SER A 72 9.63 -15.08 -3.60
C SER A 72 10.04 -14.29 -4.85
N VAL A 73 9.48 -13.09 -5.05
CA VAL A 73 9.83 -12.24 -6.19
C VAL A 73 11.25 -11.68 -6.00
N GLY A 74 12.16 -12.09 -6.89
CA GLY A 74 13.53 -11.58 -6.88
C GLY A 74 13.63 -10.19 -7.51
N THR A 75 14.64 -9.41 -7.09
CA THR A 75 14.88 -8.05 -7.64
C THR A 75 15.05 -8.06 -9.17
N ALA A 76 15.71 -9.07 -9.74
CA ALA A 76 15.92 -9.17 -11.18
C ALA A 76 14.63 -9.43 -11.95
N GLU A 77 13.72 -10.22 -11.39
CA GLU A 77 12.38 -10.45 -11.93
C GLU A 77 11.54 -9.17 -11.86
N PHE A 78 11.47 -8.57 -10.68
CA PHE A 78 10.72 -7.33 -10.42
C PHE A 78 11.12 -6.20 -11.39
N ARG A 79 12.41 -6.00 -11.65
CA ARG A 79 12.90 -4.95 -12.57
C ARG A 79 12.45 -5.15 -14.02
N ARG A 80 12.10 -6.37 -14.44
CA ARG A 80 11.59 -6.67 -15.80
C ARG A 80 10.11 -6.38 -15.97
N TRP A 81 9.38 -6.18 -14.87
CA TRP A 81 7.96 -5.88 -14.95
C TRP A 81 7.71 -4.44 -15.44
N PRO A 82 6.59 -4.18 -16.12
CA PRO A 82 6.15 -2.83 -16.41
C PRO A 82 6.08 -1.98 -15.13
N GLN A 83 6.39 -0.70 -15.25
CA GLN A 83 6.40 0.25 -14.13
C GLN A 83 5.12 0.18 -13.28
N ALA A 84 3.95 0.23 -13.92
CA ALA A 84 2.67 0.19 -13.22
C ALA A 84 2.43 -1.13 -12.46
N GLU A 85 2.97 -2.26 -12.94
CA GLU A 85 2.90 -3.53 -12.22
C GLU A 85 3.83 -3.55 -11.01
N ARG A 86 5.03 -2.96 -11.13
CA ARG A 86 5.97 -2.80 -10.02
C ARG A 86 5.38 -1.94 -8.91
N GLU A 87 4.76 -0.83 -9.27
CA GLU A 87 4.13 0.09 -8.33
C GLU A 87 2.91 -0.55 -7.64
N ALA A 88 2.02 -1.21 -8.40
CA ALA A 88 0.89 -1.95 -7.86
C ALA A 88 1.33 -3.06 -6.89
N PHE A 89 2.40 -3.80 -7.22
CA PHE A 89 2.98 -4.82 -6.35
C PHE A 89 3.46 -4.24 -5.01
N LEU A 90 4.19 -3.12 -5.04
CA LEU A 90 4.69 -2.48 -3.81
C LEU A 90 3.56 -1.96 -2.93
N ILE A 91 2.52 -1.35 -3.53
CA ILE A 91 1.33 -0.88 -2.79
C ILE A 91 0.61 -2.07 -2.13
N ASN A 92 0.39 -3.15 -2.86
CA ASN A 92 -0.27 -4.35 -2.33
C ASN A 92 0.57 -5.02 -1.24
N ALA A 93 1.89 -5.13 -1.42
CA ALA A 93 2.80 -5.70 -0.42
C ALA A 93 2.81 -4.87 0.88
N TYR A 94 2.87 -3.53 0.77
CA TYR A 94 2.76 -2.62 1.91
C TYR A 94 1.44 -2.82 2.67
N ASN A 95 0.32 -2.82 1.95
CA ASN A 95 -1.01 -2.93 2.56
C ASN A 95 -1.22 -4.31 3.22
N ALA A 96 -0.80 -5.40 2.57
CA ALA A 96 -0.87 -6.75 3.15
C ALA A 96 0.02 -6.88 4.39
N ALA A 97 1.25 -6.35 4.34
CA ALA A 97 2.17 -6.34 5.47
C ALA A 97 1.64 -5.48 6.62
N THR A 98 0.96 -4.37 6.34
CA THR A 98 0.31 -3.53 7.37
C THR A 98 -0.81 -4.30 8.07
N VAL A 99 -1.63 -5.06 7.34
CA VAL A 99 -2.66 -5.93 7.95
C VAL A 99 -1.99 -6.99 8.82
N GLU A 100 -0.95 -7.69 8.33
CA GLU A 100 -0.22 -8.69 9.11
C GLU A 100 0.37 -8.08 10.39
N LEU A 101 0.94 -6.87 10.32
CA LEU A 101 1.48 -6.18 11.48
C LEU A 101 0.40 -5.92 12.55
N VAL A 102 -0.80 -5.50 12.15
CA VAL A 102 -1.95 -5.34 13.06
C VAL A 102 -2.31 -6.67 13.71
N LEU A 103 -2.35 -7.76 12.93
CA LEU A 103 -2.72 -9.10 13.43
C LEU A 103 -1.73 -9.64 14.47
N THR A 104 -0.50 -9.13 14.54
CA THR A 104 0.46 -9.55 15.58
C THR A 104 0.02 -9.19 16.99
N ARG A 105 -0.88 -8.21 17.14
CA ARG A 105 -1.35 -7.68 18.43
C ARG A 105 -2.89 -7.63 18.54
N TYR A 106 -3.61 -7.99 17.49
CA TYR A 106 -5.06 -8.08 17.53
C TYR A 106 -5.50 -9.27 18.41
N PRO A 107 -6.58 -9.18 19.26
CA PRO A 107 -7.56 -8.07 19.29
C PRO A 107 -7.19 -6.88 20.21
N ASP A 108 -6.11 -6.95 20.96
CA ASP A 108 -5.78 -5.98 22.04
C ASP A 108 -5.15 -4.68 21.48
N LEU A 109 -5.50 -4.29 20.24
CA LEU A 109 -4.92 -3.15 19.56
C LEU A 109 -5.98 -2.07 19.28
N GLN A 110 -5.77 -0.87 19.83
CA GLN A 110 -6.61 0.30 19.55
C GLN A 110 -5.99 1.25 18.52
N SER A 111 -4.68 1.16 18.32
CA SER A 111 -3.91 1.95 17.36
C SER A 111 -2.65 1.21 16.96
N ILE A 112 -2.30 1.24 15.68
CA ILE A 112 -1.04 0.65 15.17
C ILE A 112 0.19 1.20 15.91
N LYS A 113 0.12 2.44 16.40
CA LYS A 113 1.21 3.07 17.17
C LYS A 113 1.60 2.29 18.43
N GLN A 114 0.70 1.51 19.00
CA GLN A 114 0.97 0.68 20.19
C GLN A 114 1.96 -0.47 19.90
N ILE A 115 2.12 -0.87 18.64
CA ILE A 115 3.04 -1.96 18.24
C ILE A 115 4.50 -1.52 18.40
N GLY A 116 4.81 -0.24 18.25
CA GLY A 116 6.17 0.30 18.42
C GLY A 116 6.67 0.38 19.86
N GLY A 117 5.81 0.15 20.86
CA GLY A 117 6.15 0.35 22.27
C GLY A 117 6.43 1.83 22.60
N LEU A 118 7.15 2.07 23.70
CA LEU A 118 7.40 3.44 24.19
C LEU A 118 8.37 4.25 23.32
N PHE A 119 9.29 3.60 22.61
CA PHE A 119 10.39 4.28 21.89
C PHE A 119 10.53 3.85 20.42
N GLY A 120 9.72 2.93 19.93
CA GLY A 120 9.81 2.40 18.58
C GLY A 120 8.70 2.88 17.67
N SER A 121 8.98 2.90 16.35
CA SER A 121 7.98 3.10 15.31
C SER A 121 7.56 1.74 14.75
N PRO A 122 6.25 1.41 14.68
CA PRO A 122 5.79 0.18 14.05
C PRO A 122 6.21 0.10 12.58
N TRP A 123 6.29 1.24 11.90
CA TRP A 123 6.69 1.32 10.49
C TRP A 123 8.17 1.02 10.24
N LYS A 124 9.05 1.18 11.25
CA LYS A 124 10.50 0.92 11.15
C LYS A 124 10.89 -0.53 11.48
N GLN A 125 9.95 -1.35 11.94
CA GLN A 125 10.24 -2.76 12.23
C GLN A 125 10.56 -3.52 10.94
N GLN A 126 11.68 -4.25 10.95
CA GLN A 126 12.15 -5.07 9.83
C GLN A 126 11.48 -6.44 9.91
N PHE A 127 10.36 -6.66 9.22
CA PHE A 127 9.61 -7.92 9.28
C PHE A 127 9.09 -8.39 7.92
N VAL A 128 9.15 -7.55 6.89
CA VAL A 128 8.63 -7.85 5.55
C VAL A 128 9.76 -8.39 4.69
N GLN A 129 9.71 -9.67 4.32
CA GLN A 129 10.63 -10.21 3.31
C GLN A 129 10.14 -9.78 1.93
N LEU A 130 10.92 -8.96 1.20
CA LEU A 130 10.53 -8.42 -0.11
C LEU A 130 11.76 -8.13 -0.96
N LEU A 131 11.74 -8.55 -2.24
CA LEU A 131 12.80 -8.30 -3.22
C LEU A 131 14.19 -8.76 -2.72
N GLY A 132 14.23 -9.93 -2.07
CA GLY A 132 15.48 -10.55 -1.59
C GLY A 132 16.05 -9.93 -0.31
N SER A 133 15.32 -9.01 0.36
CA SER A 133 15.79 -8.37 1.59
C SER A 133 14.69 -8.28 2.64
N GLN A 134 15.07 -8.26 3.91
CA GLN A 134 14.15 -7.92 4.98
C GLN A 134 13.95 -6.40 5.03
N ARG A 135 12.71 -5.95 5.12
CA ARG A 135 12.31 -4.54 5.01
C ARG A 135 11.32 -4.15 6.08
N SER A 136 11.23 -2.85 6.33
CA SER A 136 10.16 -2.23 7.10
C SER A 136 9.09 -1.65 6.17
N LEU A 137 7.95 -1.27 6.73
CA LEU A 137 6.94 -0.49 5.99
C LEU A 137 7.53 0.84 5.52
N ASP A 138 8.32 1.53 6.36
CA ASP A 138 9.04 2.75 5.99
C ASP A 138 9.93 2.53 4.74
N ASN A 139 10.70 1.42 4.68
CA ASN A 139 11.52 1.14 3.49
C ASN A 139 10.67 0.96 2.24
N ILE A 140 9.53 0.25 2.33
CA ILE A 140 8.67 0.05 1.16
C ILE A 140 8.08 1.37 0.69
N GLU A 141 7.61 2.22 1.61
CA GLU A 141 6.99 3.49 1.28
C GLU A 141 8.02 4.53 0.82
N HIS A 142 9.08 4.76 1.63
CA HIS A 142 9.98 5.87 1.41
C HIS A 142 11.10 5.57 0.41
N ASP A 143 11.66 4.35 0.42
CA ASP A 143 12.80 4.02 -0.43
C ASP A 143 12.34 3.41 -1.78
N LEU A 144 11.28 2.57 -1.78
CA LEU A 144 10.86 1.86 -2.98
C LEU A 144 9.73 2.56 -3.74
N LEU A 145 8.72 3.12 -3.07
CA LEU A 145 7.63 3.84 -3.73
C LEU A 145 7.98 5.30 -3.97
N ARG A 146 8.35 6.06 -2.93
CA ARG A 146 8.65 7.49 -3.03
C ARG A 146 10.05 7.77 -3.58
N GLY A 147 11.04 6.93 -3.23
CA GLY A 147 12.44 7.12 -3.62
C GLY A 147 12.75 6.76 -5.07
N ALA A 148 11.88 6.05 -5.77
CA ALA A 148 12.07 5.70 -7.15
C ALA A 148 11.59 6.84 -8.06
N ALA A 149 12.48 7.43 -8.85
CA ALA A 149 12.14 8.50 -9.80
C ALA A 149 11.02 8.11 -10.78
N ASP A 150 10.86 6.80 -11.02
CA ASP A 150 9.82 6.24 -11.88
C ASP A 150 8.39 6.41 -11.32
N TYR A 151 8.21 6.51 -9.98
CA TYR A 151 6.89 6.52 -9.33
C TYR A 151 6.49 7.89 -8.78
N ALA A 152 6.93 8.94 -9.44
CA ALA A 152 6.73 10.33 -9.05
C ALA A 152 5.25 10.78 -9.07
N ASP A 153 4.35 10.00 -8.46
CA ASP A 153 2.92 10.28 -8.40
C ASP A 153 2.46 10.42 -6.94
N PRO A 154 2.13 11.64 -6.46
CA PRO A 154 1.74 11.85 -5.08
C PRO A 154 0.42 11.14 -4.70
N ARG A 155 -0.32 10.59 -5.66
CA ARG A 155 -1.54 9.81 -5.39
C ARG A 155 -1.26 8.49 -4.69
N ILE A 156 -0.01 8.01 -4.66
CA ILE A 156 0.38 6.83 -3.85
C ILE A 156 0.04 7.03 -2.38
N HIS A 157 0.09 8.26 -1.87
CA HIS A 157 -0.27 8.58 -0.48
C HIS A 157 -1.73 8.32 -0.15
N PHE A 158 -2.59 8.12 -1.16
CA PHE A 158 -3.98 7.71 -0.96
C PHE A 158 -4.19 6.21 -1.19
N ALA A 159 -3.16 5.49 -1.62
CA ALA A 159 -3.19 4.05 -1.91
C ALA A 159 -2.61 3.19 -0.78
N VAL A 160 -1.61 3.70 -0.05
CA VAL A 160 -1.03 3.02 1.10
C VAL A 160 -1.86 3.28 2.36
N ASN A 161 -2.18 2.23 3.11
CA ASN A 161 -3.02 2.30 4.31
C ASN A 161 -2.22 1.96 5.56
N CYS A 162 -2.18 2.87 6.51
CA CYS A 162 -1.47 2.72 7.79
C CYS A 162 -2.35 2.21 8.94
N ALA A 163 -3.46 1.55 8.65
CA ALA A 163 -4.39 0.96 9.61
C ALA A 163 -5.07 1.95 10.57
N ALA A 164 -5.04 3.26 10.32
CA ALA A 164 -5.70 4.26 11.16
C ALA A 164 -6.98 4.80 10.51
N VAL A 165 -7.93 5.30 11.31
CA VAL A 165 -9.14 5.97 10.81
C VAL A 165 -8.77 7.18 9.95
N GLY A 166 -7.69 7.91 10.29
CA GLY A 166 -7.20 9.05 9.51
C GLY A 166 -6.56 8.67 8.17
N CYS A 167 -6.20 7.39 7.95
CA CYS A 167 -5.63 6.91 6.68
C CYS A 167 -6.63 7.00 5.53
N PRO A 168 -6.14 7.11 4.29
CA PRO A 168 -6.92 6.73 3.13
C PRO A 168 -7.46 5.30 3.26
N ALA A 169 -8.58 5.04 2.61
CA ALA A 169 -9.23 3.74 2.69
C ALA A 169 -8.32 2.61 2.18
N LEU A 170 -8.25 1.49 2.91
CA LEU A 170 -7.82 0.23 2.31
C LEU A 170 -8.90 -0.19 1.31
N ARG A 171 -8.55 -0.31 0.01
CA ARG A 171 -9.54 -0.71 -1.01
C ARG A 171 -9.97 -2.16 -0.81
N PRO A 172 -11.26 -2.51 -1.06
CA PRO A 172 -11.71 -3.91 -1.05
C PRO A 172 -11.32 -4.67 -2.34
N GLU A 173 -10.33 -4.18 -3.06
CA GLU A 173 -9.72 -4.81 -4.24
C GLU A 173 -8.21 -4.52 -4.30
N ALA A 174 -7.44 -5.45 -4.88
CA ALA A 174 -6.01 -5.24 -5.09
C ALA A 174 -5.76 -4.19 -6.17
N TYR A 175 -4.64 -3.46 -6.05
CA TYR A 175 -4.14 -2.62 -7.12
C TYR A 175 -3.56 -3.49 -8.23
N LEU A 176 -3.88 -3.16 -9.49
CA LEU A 176 -3.44 -3.91 -10.67
C LEU A 176 -2.71 -2.97 -11.62
N GLY A 177 -1.56 -3.37 -12.16
CA GLY A 177 -0.80 -2.53 -13.08
C GLY A 177 -1.63 -1.99 -14.25
N VAL A 178 -2.45 -2.84 -14.86
CA VAL A 178 -3.33 -2.46 -15.99
C VAL A 178 -4.45 -1.48 -15.61
N ARG A 179 -4.76 -1.33 -14.33
CA ARG A 179 -5.81 -0.43 -13.80
C ARG A 179 -5.27 0.63 -12.86
N LEU A 180 -3.96 0.62 -12.56
CA LEU A 180 -3.37 1.40 -11.49
C LEU A 180 -3.72 2.88 -11.56
N ARG A 181 -3.58 3.49 -12.74
CA ARG A 181 -3.87 4.91 -12.94
C ARG A 181 -5.32 5.26 -12.61
N ALA A 182 -6.28 4.43 -13.01
CA ALA A 182 -7.70 4.61 -12.71
C ALA A 182 -8.00 4.38 -11.23
N GLN A 183 -7.35 3.37 -10.61
CA GLN A 183 -7.51 3.07 -9.19
C GLN A 183 -6.94 4.19 -8.30
N LEU A 184 -5.78 4.76 -8.66
CA LEU A 184 -5.20 5.90 -7.95
C LEU A 184 -6.07 7.15 -8.06
N ASP A 185 -6.64 7.43 -9.24
CA ASP A 185 -7.55 8.57 -9.43
C ASP A 185 -8.84 8.39 -8.64
N ASP A 186 -9.49 7.23 -8.72
CA ASP A 186 -10.69 6.93 -7.94
C ASP A 186 -10.43 7.02 -6.42
N GLN A 187 -9.32 6.47 -5.96
CA GLN A 187 -8.92 6.52 -4.56
C GLN A 187 -8.70 7.95 -4.07
N THR A 188 -8.03 8.78 -4.87
CA THR A 188 -7.83 10.21 -4.60
C THR A 188 -9.17 10.95 -4.50
N ARG A 189 -10.07 10.74 -5.46
CA ARG A 189 -11.39 11.36 -5.46
C ARG A 189 -12.22 10.96 -4.23
N ARG A 190 -12.23 9.68 -3.87
CA ARG A 190 -12.90 9.17 -2.66
C ARG A 190 -12.35 9.83 -1.40
N PHE A 191 -11.02 9.87 -1.27
CA PHE A 191 -10.37 10.50 -0.14
C PHE A 191 -10.71 11.99 -0.01
N LEU A 192 -10.69 12.74 -1.12
CA LEU A 192 -11.01 14.17 -1.12
C LEU A 192 -12.50 14.46 -0.85
N ARG A 193 -13.41 13.53 -1.16
CA ARG A 193 -14.84 13.63 -0.82
C ARG A 193 -15.14 13.40 0.65
N ASP A 194 -14.23 12.85 1.43
CA ASP A 194 -14.43 12.61 2.86
C ASP A 194 -14.42 13.93 3.65
N ARG A 195 -15.59 14.39 4.06
CA ARG A 195 -15.79 15.67 4.76
C ARG A 195 -15.26 15.66 6.19
N SER A 196 -14.99 14.51 6.78
CA SER A 196 -14.33 14.43 8.08
C SER A 196 -12.87 14.87 8.03
N ARG A 197 -12.27 14.89 6.83
CA ARG A 197 -10.83 15.16 6.59
C ARG A 197 -10.59 16.33 5.66
N ASN A 198 -11.52 16.59 4.70
CA ASN A 198 -11.33 17.56 3.63
C ASN A 198 -12.61 18.36 3.44
N HIS A 199 -12.63 19.59 3.91
CA HIS A 199 -13.80 20.44 3.80
C HIS A 199 -13.42 21.92 3.60
N TYR A 200 -14.25 22.64 2.87
CA TYR A 200 -14.10 24.05 2.60
C TYR A 200 -15.08 24.88 3.44
N HIS A 201 -14.59 25.93 4.06
CA HIS A 201 -15.36 26.92 4.79
C HIS A 201 -15.18 28.29 4.16
N ARG A 202 -16.26 28.97 3.77
CA ARG A 202 -16.19 30.28 3.11
C ARG A 202 -15.33 31.31 3.86
N ARG A 203 -15.35 31.31 5.19
CA ARG A 203 -14.60 32.25 6.03
C ARG A 203 -13.24 31.71 6.50
N GLY A 204 -13.04 30.40 6.48
CA GLY A 204 -11.87 29.74 7.07
C GLY A 204 -10.93 29.11 6.05
N GLY A 205 -11.29 29.12 4.77
CA GLY A 205 -10.49 28.46 3.73
C GLY A 205 -10.73 26.96 3.64
N LEU A 206 -9.75 26.24 3.12
CA LEU A 206 -9.79 24.80 2.91
C LEU A 206 -9.04 24.09 4.04
N GLN A 207 -9.73 23.23 4.78
CA GLN A 207 -9.12 22.35 5.77
C GLN A 207 -9.02 20.95 5.20
N VAL A 208 -7.80 20.37 5.17
CA VAL A 208 -7.51 19.07 4.56
C VAL A 208 -6.77 18.15 5.51
N SER A 209 -6.71 16.86 5.15
CA SER A 209 -5.96 15.86 5.91
C SER A 209 -4.50 16.28 6.12
N ARG A 210 -3.95 15.93 7.28
CA ARG A 210 -2.52 16.14 7.59
C ARG A 210 -1.56 15.35 6.68
N ILE A 211 -2.04 14.42 5.87
CA ILE A 211 -1.25 13.77 4.82
C ILE A 211 -0.65 14.82 3.86
N PHE A 212 -1.39 15.87 3.53
CA PHE A 212 -0.90 16.95 2.67
C PHE A 212 0.24 17.77 3.31
N ASP A 213 0.28 17.84 4.65
CA ASP A 213 1.36 18.47 5.39
C ASP A 213 2.61 17.58 5.43
N TRP A 214 2.43 16.31 5.80
CA TRP A 214 3.52 15.37 5.95
C TRP A 214 4.27 15.07 4.64
N TYR A 215 3.56 15.07 3.52
CA TYR A 215 4.09 14.75 2.20
C TYR A 215 4.11 15.96 1.26
N ALA A 216 4.13 17.20 1.80
CA ALA A 216 4.09 18.43 1.02
C ALA A 216 5.14 18.45 -0.10
N SER A 217 6.36 17.98 0.17
CA SER A 217 7.45 17.90 -0.80
C SER A 217 7.11 17.10 -2.06
N ASP A 218 6.31 16.01 -1.93
CA ASP A 218 5.95 15.18 -3.08
C ASP A 218 4.90 15.89 -3.95
N PHE A 219 3.99 16.65 -3.32
CA PHE A 219 3.06 17.51 -4.05
C PHE A 219 3.75 18.69 -4.71
N ASP A 220 4.77 19.28 -4.07
CA ASP A 220 5.57 20.37 -4.64
C ASP A 220 6.34 19.88 -5.88
N ALA A 221 6.98 18.74 -5.80
CA ALA A 221 7.77 18.19 -6.90
C ALA A 221 6.94 17.80 -8.13
N HIS A 222 5.68 17.36 -7.95
CA HIS A 222 4.95 16.66 -9.01
C HIS A 222 3.58 17.25 -9.35
N ALA A 223 3.08 18.20 -8.57
CA ALA A 223 1.69 18.64 -8.71
C ALA A 223 1.51 20.18 -8.67
N GLY A 224 2.58 20.93 -8.58
CA GLY A 224 2.53 22.40 -8.39
C GLY A 224 2.12 22.76 -6.97
N GLY A 225 2.59 21.98 -6.00
CA GLY A 225 2.29 22.09 -4.58
C GLY A 225 0.94 21.53 -4.19
N VAL A 226 0.69 21.54 -2.87
CA VAL A 226 -0.58 21.07 -2.30
C VAL A 226 -1.77 21.82 -2.91
N ASN A 227 -1.68 23.14 -3.03
CA ASN A 227 -2.73 23.96 -3.61
C ASN A 227 -3.00 23.63 -5.08
N GLY A 228 -1.93 23.47 -5.87
CA GLY A 228 -2.02 23.07 -7.27
C GLY A 228 -2.65 21.69 -7.46
N PHE A 229 -2.31 20.75 -6.59
CA PHE A 229 -2.93 19.42 -6.59
C PHE A 229 -4.42 19.48 -6.25
N LEU A 230 -4.78 20.10 -5.13
CA LEU A 230 -6.17 20.21 -4.67
C LEU A 230 -7.07 20.95 -5.67
N ALA A 231 -6.56 21.97 -6.34
CA ALA A 231 -7.28 22.73 -7.37
C ALA A 231 -7.63 21.92 -8.63
N ARG A 232 -7.11 20.69 -8.78
CA ARG A 232 -7.51 19.74 -9.85
C ARG A 232 -8.80 18.98 -9.53
N TYR A 233 -9.27 19.04 -8.27
CA TYR A 233 -10.41 18.28 -7.76
C TYR A 233 -11.51 19.17 -7.16
N PRO A 234 -11.97 20.22 -7.86
CA PRO A 234 -12.93 21.16 -7.31
C PRO A 234 -14.28 20.52 -6.98
N ALA A 235 -14.73 19.56 -7.78
CA ALA A 235 -15.99 18.85 -7.54
C ALA A 235 -15.94 18.02 -6.25
N GLU A 236 -14.84 17.32 -6.00
CA GLU A 236 -14.60 16.52 -4.81
C GLU A 236 -14.56 17.37 -3.54
N LEU A 237 -13.99 18.57 -3.63
CA LEU A 237 -13.87 19.53 -2.53
C LEU A 237 -15.06 20.49 -2.43
N ARG A 238 -16.06 20.41 -3.34
CA ARG A 238 -17.20 21.30 -3.46
C ARG A 238 -16.81 22.78 -3.58
N LEU A 239 -15.77 23.04 -4.37
CA LEU A 239 -15.32 24.40 -4.68
C LEU A 239 -16.03 24.89 -5.95
N ASP A 240 -16.45 26.16 -5.94
CA ASP A 240 -16.81 26.83 -7.18
C ASP A 240 -15.57 27.16 -8.03
N ARG A 241 -15.81 27.56 -9.27
CA ARG A 241 -14.73 27.85 -10.23
C ARG A 241 -13.78 28.95 -9.74
N MET A 242 -14.30 29.98 -9.12
CA MET A 242 -13.53 31.12 -8.62
C MET A 242 -12.66 30.69 -7.44
N THR A 243 -13.21 29.98 -6.46
CA THR A 243 -12.47 29.45 -5.31
C THR A 243 -11.38 28.48 -5.76
N ALA A 244 -11.63 27.63 -6.76
CA ALA A 244 -10.60 26.73 -7.30
C ALA A 244 -9.46 27.49 -7.99
N GLN A 245 -9.73 28.60 -8.68
CA GLN A 245 -8.70 29.49 -9.25
C GLN A 245 -7.91 30.20 -8.15
N GLN A 246 -8.57 30.70 -7.12
CA GLN A 246 -7.95 31.32 -5.95
C GLN A 246 -7.05 30.34 -5.19
N LEU A 247 -7.52 29.09 -5.03
CA LEU A 247 -6.71 28.01 -4.41
C LEU A 247 -5.42 27.77 -5.21
N ARG A 248 -5.53 27.67 -6.53
CA ARG A 248 -4.35 27.52 -7.42
C ARG A 248 -3.40 28.70 -7.33
N ALA A 249 -3.92 29.91 -7.15
CA ALA A 249 -3.13 31.14 -6.97
C ALA A 249 -2.55 31.27 -5.54
N GLY A 250 -2.86 30.34 -4.62
CA GLY A 250 -2.36 30.39 -3.25
C GLY A 250 -3.05 31.43 -2.36
N THR A 251 -4.20 31.98 -2.78
CA THR A 251 -4.93 33.01 -2.02
C THR A 251 -6.00 32.45 -1.10
N VAL A 252 -6.31 31.15 -1.19
CA VAL A 252 -7.17 30.45 -0.25
C VAL A 252 -6.31 29.85 0.87
N PRO A 253 -6.55 30.17 2.15
CA PRO A 253 -5.84 29.53 3.25
C PRO A 253 -6.08 28.01 3.24
N VAL A 254 -5.00 27.24 3.39
CA VAL A 254 -5.07 25.78 3.57
C VAL A 254 -4.55 25.44 4.96
N THR A 255 -5.35 24.70 5.72
CA THR A 255 -5.02 24.23 7.07
C THR A 255 -5.19 22.72 7.15
N PHE A 256 -4.69 22.10 8.22
CA PHE A 256 -4.67 20.64 8.35
C PHE A 256 -5.52 20.16 9.51
N THR A 257 -6.29 19.09 9.28
CA THR A 257 -7.10 18.45 10.34
C THR A 257 -6.21 17.68 11.32
N ALA A 258 -6.68 17.48 12.55
CA ALA A 258 -6.09 16.49 13.45
C ALA A 258 -6.20 15.09 12.83
N TYR A 259 -5.16 14.26 13.02
CA TYR A 259 -5.12 12.92 12.47
C TYR A 259 -5.62 11.89 13.48
N ASP A 260 -6.60 11.08 13.09
CA ASP A 260 -7.19 10.06 13.93
C ASP A 260 -6.41 8.75 13.84
N TRP A 261 -5.63 8.46 14.87
CA TRP A 261 -4.79 7.27 14.98
C TRP A 261 -5.50 6.02 15.50
N ARG A 262 -6.80 6.08 15.80
CA ARG A 262 -7.57 4.89 16.18
C ARG A 262 -7.56 3.87 15.04
N LEU A 263 -7.54 2.59 15.38
CA LEU A 263 -7.56 1.51 14.40
C LEU A 263 -8.83 1.62 13.52
N ASN A 264 -8.67 1.45 12.21
CA ASN A 264 -9.75 1.52 11.22
C ASN A 264 -10.59 0.23 11.12
N GLY A 265 -10.60 -0.58 12.20
CA GLY A 265 -11.38 -1.79 12.30
C GLY A 265 -12.89 -1.56 12.31
N ARG A 266 -13.66 -2.60 11.94
CA ARG A 266 -15.11 -2.62 12.20
C ARG A 266 -15.34 -2.45 13.69
N ARG A 267 -16.24 -1.57 14.04
CA ARG A 267 -16.76 -1.53 15.41
C ARG A 267 -17.72 -2.71 15.57
N PRO A 268 -17.70 -3.39 16.71
CA PRO A 268 -18.64 -4.46 17.01
C PRO A 268 -20.09 -3.96 16.98
#